data_6d9975daf6ff8ea1e3bdce6cea9870ad
#
_entry.id   6d9975daf6ff8ea1e3bdce6cea9870ad
#
_cell.length_a   1.000
_cell.length_b   1.000
_cell.length_c   1.000
_cell.angle_alpha   90.00
_cell.angle_beta   90.00
_cell.angle_gamma   90.00
#
_symmetry.space_group_name_H-M   'P 1'
#
loop_
_entity.id
_entity.type
_entity.pdbx_description
1 polymer ?
#
loop_
_entity_poly.entity_id
_entity_poly.type
_entity_poly.pdbx_seq_one_letter_code
_entity_poly.pdbx_strand_id
1 'polypeptide(L)'
;ILEKYPLAASCGRVCVRFCESACRRQTVDGAVGIKMLKRFVADQAYPLAEGVFPKNLTPPANANKKRVAVIGAGPAGVTCAYHLLLNGVAVEVFEAQQTSGGMASVGIPSYRLPKDVLKAETEGVIKRLGGKVHYGKRLGQDISVDGLLARGFDSVFLAFGCSKGGMLGIQNETPTPKGYSSGIDFLLDVHKHVECGEPFSLEGEVVVVGGGNVA
;
A
#
# COMPACT_ATOMS: atom_id res chain seq x y z
N ILE A 1 15.62 -5.27 -8.35
CA ILE A 1 14.51 -5.21 -7.36
C ILE A 1 13.19 -4.95 -8.11
N LEU A 2 13.10 -3.87 -8.85
CA LEU A 2 11.86 -3.45 -9.55
C LEU A 2 11.34 -4.48 -10.54
N GLU A 3 12.16 -5.36 -11.12
CA GLU A 3 11.68 -6.50 -11.92
C GLU A 3 10.77 -7.46 -11.13
N LYS A 4 10.89 -7.45 -9.81
CA LYS A 4 10.15 -8.37 -8.92
C LYS A 4 9.00 -7.70 -8.19
N TYR A 5 9.13 -6.43 -7.81
CA TYR A 5 8.05 -5.70 -7.15
C TYR A 5 8.33 -4.18 -7.10
N PRO A 6 7.29 -3.33 -7.12
CA PRO A 6 7.45 -1.88 -7.25
C PRO A 6 7.78 -1.14 -5.94
N LEU A 7 7.55 -1.76 -4.76
CA LEU A 7 7.59 -1.06 -3.46
C LEU A 7 8.95 -1.19 -2.76
N ALA A 8 10.06 -0.96 -3.47
CA ALA A 8 11.41 -1.18 -2.96
C ALA A 8 11.79 -0.20 -1.84
N ALA A 9 11.52 1.09 -2.01
CA ALA A 9 11.83 2.13 -1.03
C ALA A 9 10.92 2.03 0.21
N SER A 10 9.63 1.78 0.01
CA SER A 10 8.67 1.54 1.10
C SER A 10 9.06 0.32 1.93
N CYS A 11 9.31 -0.83 1.30
CA CYS A 11 9.78 -2.03 2.00
C CYS A 11 11.14 -1.82 2.67
N GLY A 12 12.04 -1.05 2.07
CA GLY A 12 13.31 -0.68 2.67
C GLY A 12 13.15 0.08 4.00
N ARG A 13 12.02 0.76 4.21
CA ARG A 13 11.71 1.52 5.43
C ARG A 13 10.96 0.72 6.48
N VAL A 14 9.96 -0.09 6.07
CA VAL A 14 9.00 -0.67 7.02
C VAL A 14 9.12 -2.18 7.22
N CYS A 15 9.89 -2.90 6.39
CA CYS A 15 10.04 -4.35 6.48
C CYS A 15 10.60 -4.80 7.84
N VAL A 16 10.02 -5.85 8.40
CA VAL A 16 10.43 -6.46 9.69
C VAL A 16 11.66 -7.38 9.61
N ARG A 17 12.22 -7.60 8.42
CA ARG A 17 13.55 -8.24 8.19
C ARG A 17 13.63 -9.73 8.51
N PHE A 18 12.60 -10.52 8.35
CA PHE A 18 12.67 -11.96 8.57
C PHE A 18 13.79 -12.67 7.79
N CYS A 19 14.12 -12.17 6.59
CA CYS A 19 15.22 -12.69 5.78
C CYS A 19 16.60 -12.48 6.43
N GLU A 20 16.78 -11.43 7.25
CA GLU A 20 18.03 -11.19 8.00
C GLU A 20 18.11 -12.13 9.20
N SER A 21 16.98 -12.38 9.90
CA SER A 21 16.93 -13.34 11.01
C SER A 21 17.23 -14.77 10.55
N ALA A 22 16.88 -15.13 9.32
CA ALA A 22 17.15 -16.44 8.73
C ALA A 22 18.43 -16.48 7.87
N CYS A 23 19.25 -15.42 7.92
CA CYS A 23 20.43 -15.32 7.07
C CYS A 23 21.52 -16.33 7.49
N ARG A 24 21.92 -17.19 6.57
CA ARG A 24 22.96 -18.20 6.82
C ARG A 24 24.34 -17.60 7.13
N ARG A 25 24.58 -16.36 6.70
CA ARG A 25 25.84 -15.68 7.01
C ARG A 25 26.02 -15.40 8.51
N GLN A 26 24.96 -15.39 9.29
CA GLN A 26 25.04 -15.27 10.76
C GLN A 26 25.97 -16.30 11.40
N THR A 27 26.16 -17.45 10.77
CA THR A 27 27.06 -18.51 11.27
C THR A 27 28.55 -18.22 11.02
N VAL A 28 28.86 -17.14 10.28
CA VAL A 28 30.24 -16.77 9.92
C VAL A 28 30.64 -15.48 10.64
N ASP A 29 29.95 -14.39 10.35
CA ASP A 29 30.34 -13.05 10.85
C ASP A 29 29.16 -12.13 11.14
N GLY A 30 27.97 -12.42 10.60
CA GLY A 30 26.76 -11.66 10.83
C GLY A 30 25.80 -11.69 9.65
N ALA A 31 24.53 -11.34 9.91
CA ALA A 31 23.51 -11.29 8.87
C ALA A 31 23.80 -10.17 7.84
N VAL A 32 23.52 -10.46 6.58
CA VAL A 32 23.55 -9.40 5.56
C VAL A 32 22.42 -8.39 5.81
N GLY A 33 22.73 -7.10 5.86
CA GLY A 33 21.78 -6.01 6.10
C GLY A 33 20.86 -5.75 4.88
N ILE A 34 20.05 -6.74 4.49
CA ILE A 34 19.26 -6.77 3.25
C ILE A 34 18.30 -5.58 3.19
N LYS A 35 17.64 -5.26 4.30
CA LYS A 35 16.70 -4.13 4.37
C LYS A 35 17.39 -2.80 4.07
N MET A 36 18.54 -2.55 4.71
CA MET A 36 19.27 -1.30 4.57
C MET A 36 19.89 -1.18 3.18
N LEU A 37 20.45 -2.25 2.63
CA LEU A 37 20.95 -2.30 1.26
C LEU A 37 19.84 -2.02 0.24
N LYS A 38 18.67 -2.63 0.43
CA LYS A 38 17.51 -2.39 -0.43
C LYS A 38 17.05 -0.94 -0.36
N ARG A 39 16.98 -0.35 0.85
CA ARG A 39 16.67 1.07 1.03
C ARG A 39 17.68 1.96 0.32
N PHE A 40 18.96 1.72 0.55
CA PHE A 40 20.03 2.47 -0.09
C PHE A 40 19.91 2.46 -1.62
N VAL A 41 19.78 1.27 -2.21
CA VAL A 41 19.64 1.14 -3.66
C VAL A 41 18.40 1.86 -4.19
N ALA A 42 17.27 1.75 -3.49
CA ALA A 42 16.03 2.42 -3.92
C ALA A 42 16.14 3.95 -3.83
N ASP A 43 16.77 4.48 -2.77
CA ASP A 43 16.92 5.92 -2.57
C ASP A 43 18.00 6.54 -3.49
N GLN A 44 19.04 5.80 -3.86
CA GLN A 44 20.16 6.32 -4.66
C GLN A 44 20.04 6.01 -6.16
N ALA A 45 19.67 4.78 -6.51
CA ALA A 45 19.65 4.35 -7.90
C ALA A 45 18.31 4.64 -8.61
N TYR A 46 17.23 4.68 -7.86
CA TYR A 46 15.89 4.88 -8.39
C TYR A 46 15.06 5.81 -7.51
N PRO A 47 15.41 7.07 -7.37
CA PRO A 47 14.59 8.02 -6.63
C PRO A 47 13.27 8.28 -7.39
N LEU A 48 12.33 7.36 -7.27
CA LEU A 48 11.03 7.43 -7.98
C LEU A 48 10.26 8.71 -7.66
N ALA A 49 10.43 9.23 -6.45
CA ALA A 49 9.85 10.51 -6.05
C ALA A 49 10.39 11.69 -6.89
N GLU A 50 11.60 11.57 -7.43
CA GLU A 50 12.23 12.53 -8.33
C GLU A 50 11.96 12.21 -9.81
N GLY A 51 11.11 11.23 -10.10
CA GLY A 51 10.73 10.84 -11.45
C GLY A 51 11.73 9.91 -12.16
N VAL A 52 12.74 9.41 -11.46
CA VAL A 52 13.72 8.47 -12.02
C VAL A 52 13.10 7.06 -12.08
N PHE A 53 13.01 6.51 -13.28
CA PHE A 53 12.48 5.17 -13.51
C PHE A 53 13.39 4.37 -14.46
N PRO A 54 13.66 3.08 -14.18
CA PRO A 54 14.53 2.27 -15.01
C PRO A 54 14.04 2.16 -16.45
N LYS A 55 14.91 2.45 -17.42
CA LYS A 55 14.57 2.42 -18.85
C LYS A 55 14.21 1.02 -19.36
N ASN A 56 14.76 -0.03 -18.74
CA ASN A 56 14.50 -1.42 -19.09
C ASN A 56 13.14 -1.94 -18.63
N LEU A 57 12.42 -1.19 -17.79
CA LEU A 57 11.06 -1.55 -17.34
C LEU A 57 10.01 -0.79 -18.17
N THR A 58 10.03 -1.01 -19.47
CA THR A 58 9.05 -0.43 -20.40
C THR A 58 8.06 -1.52 -20.80
N PRO A 59 6.75 -1.27 -20.74
CA PRO A 59 5.76 -2.21 -21.22
C PRO A 59 5.97 -2.50 -22.71
N PRO A 60 5.78 -3.75 -23.15
CA PRO A 60 5.82 -4.06 -24.57
C PRO A 60 4.69 -3.32 -25.31
N ALA A 61 5.03 -2.67 -26.42
CA ALA A 61 4.06 -1.96 -27.24
C ALA A 61 2.98 -2.93 -27.77
N ASN A 62 1.71 -2.61 -27.54
CA ASN A 62 0.55 -3.36 -28.04
C ASN A 62 0.50 -4.85 -27.70
N ALA A 63 1.17 -5.29 -26.65
CA ALA A 63 1.39 -6.69 -26.38
C ALA A 63 0.11 -7.47 -26.03
N ASN A 64 -0.89 -6.82 -25.44
CA ASN A 64 -2.07 -7.54 -24.98
C ASN A 64 -3.34 -6.67 -25.06
N LYS A 65 -4.34 -7.15 -25.79
CA LYS A 65 -5.64 -6.46 -25.92
C LYS A 65 -6.53 -6.60 -24.69
N LYS A 66 -6.05 -7.28 -23.63
CA LYS A 66 -6.80 -7.50 -22.39
C LYS A 66 -6.82 -6.25 -21.52
N ARG A 67 -7.95 -6.05 -20.83
CA ARG A 67 -8.18 -4.97 -19.87
C ARG A 67 -8.54 -5.57 -18.52
N VAL A 68 -7.84 -5.15 -17.47
CA VAL A 68 -8.08 -5.62 -16.11
C VAL A 68 -8.41 -4.43 -15.20
N ALA A 69 -9.49 -4.57 -14.42
CA ALA A 69 -9.82 -3.66 -13.33
C ALA A 69 -9.21 -4.20 -12.04
N VAL A 70 -8.52 -3.35 -11.28
CA VAL A 70 -7.97 -3.68 -9.95
C VAL A 70 -8.71 -2.87 -8.92
N ILE A 71 -9.30 -3.52 -7.92
CA ILE A 71 -10.05 -2.88 -6.85
C ILE A 71 -9.19 -2.76 -5.61
N GLY A 72 -8.76 -1.53 -5.32
CA GLY A 72 -7.85 -1.18 -4.23
C GLY A 72 -6.45 -0.85 -4.71
N ALA A 73 -5.94 0.33 -4.33
CA ALA A 73 -4.59 0.81 -4.61
C ALA A 73 -3.63 0.59 -3.43
N GLY A 74 -3.89 -0.41 -2.59
CA GLY A 74 -2.96 -0.90 -1.57
C GLY A 74 -1.82 -1.73 -2.18
N PRO A 75 -0.86 -2.21 -1.36
CA PRO A 75 0.32 -2.94 -1.85
C PRO A 75 -0.01 -4.11 -2.78
N ALA A 76 -1.05 -4.89 -2.49
CA ALA A 76 -1.46 -6.02 -3.31
C ALA A 76 -1.96 -5.57 -4.69
N GLY A 77 -2.87 -4.58 -4.73
CA GLY A 77 -3.42 -4.08 -5.98
C GLY A 77 -2.38 -3.38 -6.85
N VAL A 78 -1.52 -2.57 -6.23
CA VAL A 78 -0.41 -1.90 -6.94
C VAL A 78 0.56 -2.93 -7.54
N THR A 79 0.92 -3.97 -6.79
CA THR A 79 1.83 -5.01 -7.30
C THR A 79 1.20 -5.80 -8.44
N CYS A 80 -0.09 -6.15 -8.33
CA CYS A 80 -0.83 -6.79 -9.42
C CYS A 80 -0.86 -5.89 -10.66
N ALA A 81 -1.27 -4.63 -10.51
CA ALA A 81 -1.32 -3.65 -11.60
C ALA A 81 0.05 -3.49 -12.27
N TYR A 82 1.11 -3.38 -11.47
CA TYR A 82 2.48 -3.27 -11.94
C TYR A 82 2.89 -4.42 -12.86
N HIS A 83 2.69 -5.66 -12.42
CA HIS A 83 3.06 -6.82 -13.23
C HIS A 83 2.18 -6.99 -14.46
N LEU A 84 0.89 -6.69 -14.38
CA LEU A 84 0.00 -6.70 -15.54
C LEU A 84 0.44 -5.68 -16.59
N LEU A 85 0.75 -4.46 -16.18
CA LEU A 85 1.25 -3.39 -17.05
C LEU A 85 2.58 -3.77 -17.71
N LEU A 86 3.53 -4.34 -16.97
CA LEU A 86 4.80 -4.83 -17.52
C LEU A 86 4.60 -5.96 -18.56
N ASN A 87 3.50 -6.69 -18.47
CA ASN A 87 3.12 -7.72 -19.46
C ASN A 87 2.21 -7.16 -20.57
N GLY A 88 2.06 -5.85 -20.69
CA GLY A 88 1.30 -5.20 -21.74
C GLY A 88 -0.23 -5.31 -21.60
N VAL A 89 -0.74 -5.64 -20.43
CA VAL A 89 -2.17 -5.63 -20.12
C VAL A 89 -2.59 -4.21 -19.76
N ALA A 90 -3.70 -3.73 -20.31
CA ALA A 90 -4.26 -2.44 -19.91
C ALA A 90 -4.90 -2.55 -18.52
N VAL A 91 -4.51 -1.66 -17.60
CA VAL A 91 -4.98 -1.70 -16.20
C VAL A 91 -5.59 -0.38 -15.77
N GLU A 92 -6.73 -0.47 -15.11
CA GLU A 92 -7.35 0.63 -14.37
C GLU A 92 -7.55 0.21 -12.91
N VAL A 93 -7.02 0.99 -11.99
CA VAL A 93 -7.12 0.77 -10.54
C VAL A 93 -8.22 1.67 -9.97
N PHE A 94 -9.10 1.09 -9.17
CA PHE A 94 -10.20 1.79 -8.49
C PHE A 94 -9.96 1.78 -6.99
N GLU A 95 -9.82 2.97 -6.41
CA GLU A 95 -9.48 3.15 -4.99
C GLU A 95 -10.61 3.92 -4.28
N ALA A 96 -11.02 3.42 -3.12
CA ALA A 96 -12.09 4.05 -2.33
C ALA A 96 -11.65 5.35 -1.64
N GLN A 97 -10.37 5.43 -1.29
CA GLN A 97 -9.77 6.61 -0.66
C GLN A 97 -9.36 7.65 -1.71
N GLN A 98 -8.92 8.82 -1.26
CA GLN A 98 -8.35 9.89 -2.11
C GLN A 98 -6.84 9.75 -2.32
N THR A 99 -6.24 8.70 -1.78
CA THR A 99 -4.80 8.42 -1.87
C THR A 99 -4.52 6.95 -2.14
N SER A 100 -3.42 6.67 -2.83
CA SER A 100 -2.93 5.30 -3.04
C SER A 100 -2.05 4.83 -1.88
N GLY A 101 -1.84 3.51 -1.79
CA GLY A 101 -0.99 2.88 -0.78
C GLY A 101 -1.75 2.10 0.29
N GLY A 102 -3.09 2.24 0.36
CA GLY A 102 -3.92 1.52 1.34
C GLY A 102 -3.43 1.75 2.77
N MET A 103 -3.35 0.70 3.59
CA MET A 103 -2.89 0.81 4.98
C MET A 103 -1.45 1.32 5.12
N ALA A 104 -0.61 1.21 4.11
CA ALA A 104 0.72 1.83 4.14
C ALA A 104 0.64 3.37 4.06
N SER A 105 -0.40 3.91 3.43
CA SER A 105 -0.65 5.35 3.37
C SER A 105 -1.30 5.89 4.66
N VAL A 106 -2.38 5.25 5.09
CA VAL A 106 -3.23 5.79 6.17
C VAL A 106 -2.86 5.27 7.55
N GLY A 107 -2.21 4.10 7.66
CA GLY A 107 -1.85 3.48 8.93
C GLY A 107 -0.39 3.64 9.34
N ILE A 108 0.54 3.87 8.39
CA ILE A 108 1.95 4.05 8.72
C ILE A 108 2.26 5.55 8.81
N PRO A 109 2.75 6.06 9.94
CA PRO A 109 3.06 7.48 10.09
C PRO A 109 4.11 7.99 9.09
N SER A 110 4.00 9.26 8.68
CA SER A 110 4.86 9.89 7.67
C SER A 110 6.35 9.88 8.05
N TYR A 111 6.66 9.96 9.35
CA TYR A 111 8.05 9.89 9.85
C TYR A 111 8.69 8.51 9.64
N ARG A 112 7.90 7.44 9.49
CA ARG A 112 8.40 6.09 9.18
C ARG A 112 8.38 5.79 7.68
N LEU A 113 7.35 6.26 6.98
CA LEU A 113 7.17 6.09 5.54
C LEU A 113 6.69 7.40 4.93
N PRO A 114 7.60 8.23 4.37
CA PRO A 114 7.24 9.47 3.70
C PRO A 114 6.20 9.22 2.60
N LYS A 115 5.19 10.07 2.55
CA LYS A 115 4.03 9.86 1.66
C LYS A 115 4.37 10.09 0.19
N ASP A 116 5.29 10.98 -0.11
CA ASP A 116 5.83 11.21 -1.45
C ASP A 116 6.52 9.96 -2.01
N VAL A 117 7.36 9.30 -1.20
CA VAL A 117 8.01 8.03 -1.57
C VAL A 117 6.98 6.95 -1.85
N LEU A 118 5.99 6.78 -0.97
CA LEU A 118 4.94 5.79 -1.16
C LEU A 118 4.10 6.09 -2.41
N LYS A 119 3.73 7.35 -2.61
CA LYS A 119 2.93 7.78 -3.77
C LYS A 119 3.68 7.54 -5.09
N ALA A 120 4.98 7.79 -5.12
CA ALA A 120 5.80 7.50 -6.28
C ALA A 120 5.84 6.01 -6.64
N GLU A 121 5.95 5.13 -5.64
CA GLU A 121 5.96 3.67 -5.82
C GLU A 121 4.58 3.05 -6.06
N THR A 122 3.50 3.78 -5.80
CA THR A 122 2.12 3.31 -6.01
C THR A 122 1.52 3.97 -7.26
N GLU A 123 0.93 5.16 -7.12
CA GLU A 123 0.31 5.89 -8.23
C GLU A 123 1.31 6.25 -9.32
N GLY A 124 2.51 6.72 -8.93
CA GLY A 124 3.54 7.17 -9.86
C GLY A 124 3.98 6.07 -10.83
N VAL A 125 4.24 4.88 -10.29
CA VAL A 125 4.64 3.72 -11.11
C VAL A 125 3.51 3.26 -12.04
N ILE A 126 2.28 3.18 -11.56
CA ILE A 126 1.13 2.79 -12.37
C ILE A 126 0.96 3.77 -13.54
N LYS A 127 0.97 5.08 -13.27
CA LYS A 127 0.84 6.12 -14.31
C LYS A 127 2.00 6.07 -15.30
N ARG A 128 3.22 5.87 -14.82
CA ARG A 128 4.42 5.78 -15.67
C ARG A 128 4.34 4.60 -16.66
N LEU A 129 3.73 3.50 -16.26
CA LEU A 129 3.52 2.33 -17.10
C LEU A 129 2.24 2.41 -17.96
N GLY A 130 1.56 3.54 -17.98
CA GLY A 130 0.36 3.77 -18.79
C GLY A 130 -0.95 3.31 -18.16
N GLY A 131 -0.94 2.89 -16.89
CA GLY A 131 -2.14 2.57 -16.13
C GLY A 131 -2.87 3.82 -15.62
N LYS A 132 -4.11 3.63 -15.17
CA LYS A 132 -4.95 4.70 -14.60
C LYS A 132 -5.33 4.37 -13.16
N VAL A 133 -5.44 5.41 -12.32
CA VAL A 133 -5.95 5.28 -10.95
C VAL A 133 -7.17 6.20 -10.81
N HIS A 134 -8.28 5.63 -10.36
CA HIS A 134 -9.55 6.30 -10.11
C HIS A 134 -9.81 6.32 -8.60
N TYR A 135 -9.78 7.49 -8.00
CA TYR A 135 -10.03 7.70 -6.58
C TYR A 135 -11.52 7.91 -6.26
N GLY A 136 -11.89 7.71 -5.00
CA GLY A 136 -13.27 7.84 -4.53
C GLY A 136 -14.22 6.83 -5.19
N LYS A 137 -13.73 5.63 -5.51
CA LYS A 137 -14.50 4.57 -6.17
C LYS A 137 -14.59 3.32 -5.28
N ARG A 138 -15.64 3.25 -4.49
CA ARG A 138 -15.89 2.16 -3.54
C ARG A 138 -16.69 1.05 -4.17
N LEU A 139 -16.20 -0.19 -4.06
CA LEU A 139 -16.91 -1.39 -4.49
C LEU A 139 -18.21 -1.55 -3.69
N GLY A 140 -19.30 -1.83 -4.38
CA GLY A 140 -20.64 -1.98 -3.79
C GLY A 140 -21.39 -0.65 -3.60
N GLN A 141 -20.76 0.49 -3.88
CA GLN A 141 -21.40 1.81 -3.86
C GLN A 141 -21.27 2.52 -5.21
N ASP A 142 -20.05 2.81 -5.63
CA ASP A 142 -19.76 3.57 -6.87
C ASP A 142 -19.52 2.64 -8.06
N ILE A 143 -19.05 1.43 -7.81
CA ILE A 143 -18.72 0.41 -8.81
C ILE A 143 -19.18 -0.96 -8.33
N SER A 144 -19.44 -1.85 -9.29
CA SER A 144 -19.69 -3.27 -9.05
C SER A 144 -18.85 -4.13 -9.99
N VAL A 145 -18.62 -5.40 -9.63
CA VAL A 145 -17.87 -6.35 -10.48
C VAL A 145 -18.57 -6.50 -11.83
N ASP A 146 -19.88 -6.77 -11.83
CA ASP A 146 -20.66 -6.94 -13.06
C ASP A 146 -20.66 -5.65 -13.90
N GLY A 147 -20.76 -4.49 -13.25
CA GLY A 147 -20.70 -3.20 -13.95
C GLY A 147 -19.33 -2.95 -14.61
N LEU A 148 -18.24 -3.41 -14.02
CA LEU A 148 -16.90 -3.34 -14.64
C LEU A 148 -16.77 -4.30 -15.81
N LEU A 149 -17.24 -5.53 -15.66
CA LEU A 149 -17.27 -6.51 -16.76
C LEU A 149 -18.11 -6.00 -17.93
N ALA A 150 -19.29 -5.42 -17.67
CA ALA A 150 -20.15 -4.79 -18.68
C ALA A 150 -19.48 -3.59 -19.39
N ARG A 151 -18.53 -2.90 -18.71
CA ARG A 151 -17.70 -1.83 -19.30
C ARG A 151 -16.53 -2.35 -20.16
N GLY A 152 -16.45 -3.65 -20.39
CA GLY A 152 -15.46 -4.29 -21.24
C GLY A 152 -14.12 -4.57 -20.56
N PHE A 153 -14.08 -4.70 -19.23
CA PHE A 153 -12.96 -5.32 -18.55
C PHE A 153 -13.05 -6.84 -18.70
N ASP A 154 -11.95 -7.50 -19.07
CA ASP A 154 -11.89 -8.95 -19.18
C ASP A 154 -11.85 -9.65 -17.81
N SER A 155 -11.32 -8.98 -16.79
CA SER A 155 -11.21 -9.51 -15.44
C SER A 155 -11.19 -8.39 -14.39
N VAL A 156 -11.57 -8.76 -13.18
CA VAL A 156 -11.51 -7.88 -12.00
C VAL A 156 -10.67 -8.55 -10.92
N PHE A 157 -9.62 -7.86 -10.45
CA PHE A 157 -8.78 -8.30 -9.34
C PHE A 157 -9.19 -7.58 -8.07
N LEU A 158 -9.54 -8.33 -7.03
CA LEU A 158 -10.00 -7.79 -5.73
C LEU A 158 -8.82 -7.66 -4.76
N ALA A 159 -8.48 -6.44 -4.38
CA ALA A 159 -7.35 -6.11 -3.50
C ALA A 159 -7.73 -5.03 -2.45
N PHE A 160 -8.97 -5.01 -2.00
CA PHE A 160 -9.49 -3.97 -1.10
C PHE A 160 -9.02 -4.11 0.37
N GLY A 161 -8.23 -5.14 0.70
CA GLY A 161 -7.61 -5.31 2.01
C GLY A 161 -8.60 -5.60 3.15
N CYS A 162 -8.15 -5.35 4.39
CA CYS A 162 -8.93 -5.47 5.62
C CYS A 162 -8.84 -4.15 6.38
N SER A 163 -9.86 -3.31 6.28
CA SER A 163 -9.91 -1.98 6.90
C SER A 163 -10.61 -1.96 8.26
N LYS A 164 -11.13 -3.09 8.74
CA LYS A 164 -11.76 -3.18 10.06
C LYS A 164 -10.79 -3.77 11.08
N GLY A 165 -10.68 -3.11 12.24
CA GLY A 165 -9.98 -3.67 13.39
C GLY A 165 -10.67 -4.92 13.92
N GLY A 166 -9.89 -5.87 14.43
CA GLY A 166 -10.42 -7.02 15.15
C GLY A 166 -10.84 -6.65 16.57
N MET A 167 -11.79 -7.38 17.12
CA MET A 167 -12.14 -7.31 18.54
C MET A 167 -11.14 -8.13 19.37
N LEU A 168 -11.00 -7.81 20.66
CA LEU A 168 -10.13 -8.54 21.58
C LEU A 168 -10.67 -9.92 21.95
N GLY A 169 -11.99 -10.11 21.83
CA GLY A 169 -12.68 -11.35 22.18
C GLY A 169 -12.83 -11.55 23.69
N ILE A 170 -12.85 -10.46 24.45
CA ILE A 170 -13.03 -10.50 25.91
C ILE A 170 -14.52 -10.45 26.29
N GLN A 171 -14.81 -10.90 27.51
CA GLN A 171 -16.16 -10.86 28.05
C GLN A 171 -16.69 -9.42 28.14
N ASN A 172 -17.94 -9.19 27.73
CA ASN A 172 -18.60 -7.89 27.70
C ASN A 172 -18.01 -6.87 26.70
N GLU A 173 -17.15 -7.30 25.76
CA GLU A 173 -16.71 -6.45 24.69
C GLU A 173 -17.88 -6.06 23.79
N THR A 174 -18.11 -4.76 23.63
CA THR A 174 -19.11 -4.21 22.69
C THR A 174 -18.41 -3.54 21.52
N PRO A 175 -19.01 -3.56 20.31
CA PRO A 175 -18.34 -3.06 19.10
C PRO A 175 -17.95 -1.58 19.15
N THR A 176 -18.64 -0.78 19.95
CA THR A 176 -18.47 0.67 20.03
C THR A 176 -18.73 1.23 21.43
N PRO A 177 -17.98 0.80 22.47
CA PRO A 177 -18.11 1.43 23.79
C PRO A 177 -17.56 2.85 23.73
N LYS A 178 -18.12 3.75 24.53
CA LYS A 178 -17.61 5.12 24.65
C LYS A 178 -16.15 5.08 25.13
N GLY A 179 -15.27 5.79 24.44
CA GLY A 179 -13.84 5.84 24.77
C GLY A 179 -13.02 4.67 24.21
N TYR A 180 -13.62 3.80 23.38
CA TYR A 180 -12.90 2.73 22.69
C TYR A 180 -12.66 3.11 21.23
N SER A 181 -11.45 2.87 20.73
CA SER A 181 -11.12 2.93 19.32
C SER A 181 -10.26 1.74 18.93
N SER A 182 -10.53 1.15 17.77
CA SER A 182 -9.57 0.19 17.22
C SER A 182 -8.30 0.90 16.78
N GLY A 183 -7.14 0.23 16.86
CA GLY A 183 -5.88 0.84 16.41
C GLY A 183 -5.93 1.31 14.96
N ILE A 184 -6.69 0.64 14.10
CA ILE A 184 -6.88 1.05 12.69
C ILE A 184 -7.70 2.34 12.59
N ASP A 185 -8.82 2.44 13.30
CA ASP A 185 -9.66 3.65 13.29
C ASP A 185 -8.90 4.84 13.88
N PHE A 186 -8.19 4.62 14.99
CA PHE A 186 -7.32 5.63 15.57
C PHE A 186 -6.28 6.17 14.59
N LEU A 187 -5.55 5.28 13.89
CA LEU A 187 -4.54 5.69 12.91
C LEU A 187 -5.15 6.40 11.70
N LEU A 188 -6.35 6.02 11.29
CA LEU A 188 -7.10 6.72 10.24
C LEU A 188 -7.47 8.13 10.65
N ASP A 189 -7.93 8.34 11.89
CA ASP A 189 -8.31 9.66 12.40
C ASP A 189 -7.07 10.54 12.60
N VAL A 190 -5.96 9.99 13.11
CA VAL A 190 -4.67 10.71 13.17
C VAL A 190 -4.20 11.09 11.76
N HIS A 191 -4.33 10.19 10.78
CA HIS A 191 -3.97 10.49 9.39
C HIS A 191 -4.79 11.66 8.83
N LYS A 192 -6.10 11.67 9.03
CA LYS A 192 -6.98 12.79 8.60
C LYS A 192 -6.57 14.10 9.27
N HIS A 193 -6.25 14.07 10.57
CA HIS A 193 -5.78 15.24 11.28
C HIS A 193 -4.47 15.78 10.69
N VAL A 194 -3.46 14.93 10.55
CA VAL A 194 -2.11 15.32 10.12
C VAL A 194 -2.06 15.72 8.65
N GLU A 195 -2.74 14.99 7.77
CA GLU A 195 -2.64 15.18 6.33
C GLU A 195 -3.77 16.05 5.75
N CYS A 196 -4.93 16.14 6.41
CA CYS A 196 -6.10 16.86 5.93
C CYS A 196 -6.53 18.02 6.83
N GLY A 197 -5.93 18.17 8.02
CA GLY A 197 -6.28 19.24 8.97
C GLY A 197 -7.61 19.02 9.70
N GLU A 198 -8.16 17.81 9.71
CA GLU A 198 -9.38 17.50 10.45
C GLU A 198 -9.15 17.62 11.96
N PRO A 199 -10.14 18.06 12.75
CA PRO A 199 -10.02 18.15 14.19
C PRO A 199 -9.77 16.76 14.83
N PHE A 200 -8.78 16.67 15.72
CA PHE A 200 -8.50 15.46 16.47
C PHE A 200 -8.04 15.87 17.88
N SER A 201 -8.62 15.30 18.91
CA SER A 201 -8.20 15.47 20.29
C SER A 201 -8.34 14.17 21.09
N LEU A 202 -7.44 13.98 22.02
CA LEU A 202 -7.52 12.95 23.05
C LEU A 202 -7.56 13.64 24.40
N GLU A 203 -8.52 13.27 25.24
CA GLU A 203 -8.69 13.81 26.57
C GLU A 203 -8.53 12.69 27.62
N GLY A 204 -7.88 13.02 28.74
CA GLY A 204 -7.68 12.10 29.85
C GLY A 204 -6.56 11.08 29.62
N GLU A 205 -6.61 10.00 30.40
CA GLU A 205 -5.65 8.91 30.30
C GLU A 205 -6.02 7.95 29.17
N VAL A 206 -5.03 7.54 28.39
CA VAL A 206 -5.18 6.61 27.28
C VAL A 206 -4.46 5.30 27.57
N VAL A 207 -5.17 4.20 27.46
CA VAL A 207 -4.60 2.85 27.58
C VAL A 207 -4.52 2.21 26.21
N VAL A 208 -3.32 1.78 25.82
CA VAL A 208 -3.09 1.03 24.59
C VAL A 208 -2.96 -0.45 24.92
N VAL A 209 -3.84 -1.28 24.32
CA VAL A 209 -3.81 -2.74 24.50
C VAL A 209 -3.09 -3.37 23.34
N GLY A 210 -1.88 -3.86 23.59
CA GLY A 210 -1.00 -4.48 22.60
C GLY A 210 0.36 -3.78 22.55
N GLY A 211 1.34 -4.43 21.91
CA GLY A 211 2.69 -3.93 21.73
C GLY A 211 3.28 -4.30 20.36
N GLY A 212 2.41 -4.49 19.37
CA GLY A 212 2.80 -4.80 17.99
C GLY A 212 3.11 -3.55 17.16
N ASN A 213 3.22 -3.73 15.86
CA ASN A 213 3.58 -2.64 14.94
C ASN A 213 2.48 -1.57 14.78
N VAL A 214 1.26 -1.85 15.24
CA VAL A 214 0.10 -0.94 15.17
C VAL A 214 -0.10 -0.19 16.49
N ALA A 215 0.30 -0.77 17.59
CA ALA A 215 0.15 -0.22 18.94
C ALA A 215 1.16 0.90 19.29
#